data_52e1869a1646feb04c9c3982d4af80b4
#
_entry.id   52e1869a1646feb04c9c3982d4af80b4
#
_cell.length_a   1.000
_cell.length_b   1.000
_cell.length_c   1.000
_cell.angle_alpha   90.00
_cell.angle_beta   90.00
_cell.angle_gamma   90.00
#
_symmetry.space_group_name_H-M   'P 1'
#
loop_
_entity.id
_entity.type
_entity.pdbx_description
1 polymer ?
#
loop_
_entity_poly.entity_id
_entity_poly.type
_entity_poly.pdbx_seq_one_letter_code
_entity_poly.pdbx_strand_id
1 'polypeptide(L)'
;MKNRTSNIFLQSTREPFGAGFALIEILLVIAIILTIGFFTTVFPLRLIAQMSVNDTRDELKSELKKAQSYALAGRGHSPWGVHYGNSTITLFKGDSYANRDHGFDEEINLDEEITISGFTQAVFTIPSGRPQAAISGITISRNSAESASFSLNAEGALE
;
A
#
# COMPACT_ATOMS: atom_id res chain seq x y z
N MET A 1 82.27 53.48 21.14
CA MET A 1 81.23 53.59 20.15
C MET A 1 80.45 52.29 20.21
N LYS A 2 79.19 52.31 20.67
CA LYS A 2 78.42 51.14 21.01
C LYS A 2 77.04 51.26 20.22
N ASN A 3 76.96 50.55 19.08
CA ASN A 3 75.77 50.53 18.29
C ASN A 3 74.69 49.63 18.97
N ARG A 4 73.56 50.26 19.28
CA ARG A 4 72.34 49.56 19.72
C ARG A 4 71.48 49.35 18.48
N THR A 5 71.38 48.09 18.07
CA THR A 5 70.38 47.64 17.08
C THR A 5 69.05 47.39 17.79
N SER A 6 68.05 48.19 17.47
CA SER A 6 66.67 48.02 17.96
C SER A 6 66.00 46.91 17.16
N ASN A 7 65.70 45.80 17.78
CA ASN A 7 64.84 44.76 17.19
C ASN A 7 63.37 45.23 17.30
N ILE A 8 62.82 45.61 16.18
CA ILE A 8 61.38 45.86 16.03
C ILE A 8 60.71 44.50 15.80
N PHE A 9 60.05 43.97 16.85
CA PHE A 9 59.18 42.84 16.76
C PHE A 9 57.90 43.29 16.07
N LEU A 10 57.72 42.88 14.80
CA LEU A 10 56.45 42.99 14.11
C LEU A 10 55.52 41.96 14.71
N GLN A 11 54.63 42.37 15.61
CA GLN A 11 53.47 41.56 16.02
C GLN A 11 52.50 41.46 14.82
N SER A 12 52.49 40.32 14.17
CA SER A 12 51.44 39.96 13.22
C SER A 12 50.16 39.71 14.00
N THR A 13 49.27 40.69 14.02
CA THR A 13 47.91 40.51 14.49
C THR A 13 47.16 39.64 13.46
N ARG A 14 47.06 38.35 13.74
CA ARG A 14 46.17 37.49 13.02
C ARG A 14 44.76 37.83 13.44
N GLU A 15 44.07 38.53 12.55
CA GLU A 15 42.63 38.74 12.64
C GLU A 15 41.90 37.42 12.67
N PRO A 16 41.00 37.14 13.65
CA PRO A 16 40.23 35.89 13.69
C PRO A 16 39.01 35.99 12.76
N PHE A 17 39.22 36.07 11.44
CA PHE A 17 38.16 36.09 10.45
C PHE A 17 37.51 34.72 10.20
N GLY A 18 37.79 33.69 10.98
CA GLY A 18 37.33 32.34 10.72
C GLY A 18 36.09 31.85 11.51
N ALA A 19 35.78 32.49 12.66
CA ALA A 19 34.81 31.89 13.59
C ALA A 19 33.32 32.12 13.18
N GLY A 20 33.02 33.16 12.44
CA GLY A 20 31.63 33.45 12.00
C GLY A 20 31.19 32.60 10.80
N PHE A 21 32.13 32.30 9.90
CA PHE A 21 31.84 31.44 8.73
C PHE A 21 31.59 30.00 9.14
N ALA A 22 32.35 29.43 10.07
CA ALA A 22 32.18 28.06 10.55
C ALA A 22 30.78 27.83 11.20
N LEU A 23 30.25 28.81 11.89
CA LEU A 23 28.97 28.70 12.60
C LEU A 23 27.78 28.65 11.62
N ILE A 24 27.78 29.50 10.60
CA ILE A 24 26.72 29.52 9.57
C ILE A 24 26.77 28.25 8.68
N GLU A 25 27.97 27.77 8.40
CA GLU A 25 28.18 26.56 7.61
C GLU A 25 27.63 25.32 8.34
N ILE A 26 27.93 25.15 9.64
CA ILE A 26 27.38 24.06 10.45
C ILE A 26 25.86 24.16 10.54
N LEU A 27 25.30 25.35 10.72
CA LEU A 27 23.86 25.60 10.78
C LEU A 27 23.18 25.22 9.47
N LEU A 28 23.79 25.56 8.33
CA LEU A 28 23.31 25.20 7.00
C LEU A 28 23.37 23.69 6.77
N VAL A 29 24.46 23.03 7.15
CA VAL A 29 24.60 21.57 7.05
C VAL A 29 23.54 20.85 7.88
N ILE A 30 23.32 21.29 9.12
CA ILE A 30 22.27 20.70 9.98
C ILE A 30 20.88 20.93 9.35
N ALA A 31 20.59 22.13 8.82
CA ALA A 31 19.32 22.41 8.15
C ALA A 31 19.08 21.50 6.94
N ILE A 32 20.11 21.25 6.13
CA ILE A 32 20.04 20.35 4.98
C ILE A 32 19.80 18.90 5.45
N ILE A 33 20.54 18.42 6.46
CA ILE A 33 20.38 17.07 7.00
C ILE A 33 18.97 16.87 7.56
N LEU A 34 18.45 17.82 8.32
CA LEU A 34 17.10 17.77 8.88
C LEU A 34 16.03 17.77 7.77
N THR A 35 16.23 18.58 6.73
CA THR A 35 15.31 18.64 5.60
C THR A 35 15.27 17.29 4.84
N ILE A 36 16.43 16.72 4.51
CA ILE A 36 16.53 15.42 3.85
C ILE A 36 15.95 14.32 4.76
N GLY A 37 16.28 14.33 6.05
CA GLY A 37 15.76 13.36 7.02
C GLY A 37 14.25 13.38 7.13
N PHE A 38 13.62 14.54 7.11
CA PHE A 38 12.16 14.69 7.15
C PHE A 38 11.49 14.10 5.91
N PHE A 39 11.99 14.40 4.71
CA PHE A 39 11.42 13.87 3.46
C PHE A 39 11.60 12.35 3.30
N THR A 40 12.68 11.79 3.84
CA THR A 40 12.97 10.35 3.70
C THR A 40 12.06 9.49 4.58
N THR A 41 11.53 10.01 5.68
CA THR A 41 10.75 9.22 6.65
C THR A 41 9.24 9.26 6.40
N VAL A 42 8.69 10.39 5.96
CA VAL A 42 7.23 10.57 5.86
C VAL A 42 6.67 10.15 4.50
N PHE A 43 7.40 10.38 3.42
CA PHE A 43 6.91 10.16 2.06
C PHE A 43 6.78 8.66 1.67
N PRO A 44 7.74 7.77 1.98
CA PRO A 44 7.64 6.36 1.56
C PRO A 44 6.54 5.58 2.28
N LEU A 45 6.20 5.91 3.52
CA LEU A 45 5.18 5.17 4.28
C LEU A 45 3.78 5.27 3.65
N ARG A 46 3.41 6.43 3.13
CA ARG A 46 2.13 6.62 2.42
C ARG A 46 2.07 5.87 1.10
N LEU A 47 3.18 5.87 0.35
CA LEU A 47 3.24 5.13 -0.91
C LEU A 47 3.10 3.63 -0.69
N ILE A 48 3.76 3.07 0.33
CA ILE A 48 3.67 1.64 0.66
C ILE A 48 2.24 1.28 1.08
N ALA A 49 1.58 2.11 1.89
CA ALA A 49 0.21 1.86 2.32
C ALA A 49 -0.77 1.87 1.12
N GLN A 50 -0.62 2.81 0.20
CA GLN A 50 -1.47 2.90 -0.98
C GLN A 50 -1.21 1.76 -1.98
N MET A 51 0.04 1.32 -2.13
CA MET A 51 0.37 0.13 -2.92
C MET A 51 -0.32 -1.11 -2.36
N SER A 52 -0.26 -1.34 -1.05
CA SER A 52 -0.91 -2.49 -0.40
C SER A 52 -2.43 -2.52 -0.62
N VAL A 53 -3.12 -1.38 -0.54
CA VAL A 53 -4.57 -1.27 -0.81
C VAL A 53 -4.88 -1.58 -2.27
N ASN A 54 -4.08 -1.04 -3.21
CA ASN A 54 -4.27 -1.29 -4.64
C ASN A 54 -3.98 -2.75 -5.01
N ASP A 55 -2.93 -3.34 -4.43
CA ASP A 55 -2.57 -4.74 -4.66
C ASP A 55 -3.71 -5.66 -4.19
N THR A 56 -4.25 -5.44 -2.99
CA THR A 56 -5.39 -6.20 -2.47
C THR A 56 -6.64 -6.03 -3.33
N ARG A 57 -6.90 -4.80 -3.83
CA ARG A 57 -8.01 -4.56 -4.76
C ARG A 57 -7.86 -5.38 -6.05
N ASP A 58 -6.67 -5.36 -6.62
CA ASP A 58 -6.41 -6.04 -7.88
C ASP A 58 -6.40 -7.58 -7.68
N GLU A 59 -5.98 -8.06 -6.54
CA GLU A 59 -6.07 -9.47 -6.14
C GLU A 59 -7.53 -9.91 -5.99
N LEU A 60 -8.36 -9.15 -5.25
CA LEU A 60 -9.79 -9.45 -5.14
C LEU A 60 -10.49 -9.44 -6.51
N LYS A 61 -10.17 -8.47 -7.37
CA LYS A 61 -10.67 -8.44 -8.75
C LYS A 61 -10.24 -9.67 -9.56
N SER A 62 -9.02 -10.12 -9.36
CA SER A 62 -8.48 -11.31 -10.02
C SER A 62 -9.23 -12.57 -9.60
N GLU A 63 -9.47 -12.74 -8.30
CA GLU A 63 -10.21 -13.89 -7.78
C GLU A 63 -11.69 -13.89 -8.20
N LEU A 64 -12.34 -12.70 -8.26
CA LEU A 64 -13.69 -12.58 -8.81
C LEU A 64 -13.75 -12.97 -10.28
N LYS A 65 -12.79 -12.52 -11.11
CA LYS A 65 -12.71 -12.94 -12.53
C LYS A 65 -12.43 -14.43 -12.70
N LYS A 66 -11.62 -15.00 -11.81
CA LYS A 66 -11.31 -16.42 -11.81
C LYS A 66 -12.55 -17.24 -11.47
N ALA A 67 -13.31 -16.85 -10.42
CA ALA A 67 -14.59 -17.49 -10.08
C ALA A 67 -15.58 -17.41 -11.23
N GLN A 68 -15.71 -16.24 -11.85
CA GLN A 68 -16.55 -16.04 -13.03
C GLN A 68 -16.14 -16.95 -14.19
N SER A 69 -14.85 -17.03 -14.49
CA SER A 69 -14.31 -17.89 -15.55
C SER A 69 -14.57 -19.36 -15.28
N TYR A 70 -14.43 -19.82 -14.03
CA TYR A 70 -14.72 -21.18 -13.66
C TYR A 70 -16.22 -21.53 -13.78
N ALA A 71 -17.09 -20.60 -13.40
CA ALA A 71 -18.53 -20.73 -13.58
C ALA A 71 -18.92 -20.77 -15.06
N LEU A 72 -18.39 -19.85 -15.90
CA LEU A 72 -18.58 -19.84 -17.34
C LEU A 72 -18.13 -21.15 -18.01
N ALA A 73 -16.99 -21.67 -17.59
CA ALA A 73 -16.45 -22.94 -18.08
C ALA A 73 -17.22 -24.17 -17.55
N GLY A 74 -18.20 -23.98 -16.65
CA GLY A 74 -18.92 -25.10 -16.00
C GLY A 74 -18.04 -26.01 -15.19
N ARG A 75 -16.92 -25.51 -14.66
CA ARG A 75 -15.92 -26.30 -13.96
C ARG A 75 -16.54 -27.01 -12.73
N GLY A 76 -16.46 -28.33 -12.73
CA GLY A 76 -17.02 -29.15 -11.66
C GLY A 76 -18.55 -29.17 -11.59
N HIS A 77 -19.26 -28.69 -12.65
CA HIS A 77 -20.74 -28.63 -12.72
C HIS A 77 -21.39 -27.92 -11.52
N SER A 78 -20.72 -26.91 -10.98
CA SER A 78 -21.14 -26.18 -9.79
C SER A 78 -20.82 -24.69 -9.93
N PRO A 79 -21.61 -23.80 -9.31
CA PRO A 79 -21.23 -22.39 -9.13
C PRO A 79 -19.89 -22.23 -8.46
N TRP A 80 -19.28 -21.07 -8.68
CA TRP A 80 -18.04 -20.66 -8.05
C TRP A 80 -18.19 -19.29 -7.45
N GLY A 81 -17.56 -19.06 -6.32
CA GLY A 81 -17.66 -17.77 -5.64
C GLY A 81 -16.39 -17.35 -4.94
N VAL A 82 -16.40 -16.12 -4.49
CA VAL A 82 -15.36 -15.53 -3.65
C VAL A 82 -16.02 -15.04 -2.36
N HIS A 83 -15.40 -15.33 -1.25
CA HIS A 83 -15.82 -14.89 0.09
C HIS A 83 -14.70 -14.13 0.75
N TYR A 84 -15.06 -13.12 1.55
CA TYR A 84 -14.15 -12.41 2.43
C TYR A 84 -14.60 -12.52 3.88
N GLY A 85 -13.71 -12.95 4.74
CA GLY A 85 -13.93 -13.02 6.19
C GLY A 85 -12.62 -13.34 6.91
N ASN A 86 -12.47 -12.82 8.13
CA ASN A 86 -11.28 -13.04 8.97
C ASN A 86 -9.96 -12.70 8.26
N SER A 87 -9.92 -11.55 7.57
CA SER A 87 -8.76 -11.10 6.78
C SER A 87 -8.29 -12.11 5.72
N THR A 88 -9.21 -12.96 5.23
CA THR A 88 -8.92 -13.96 4.21
C THR A 88 -9.90 -13.84 3.05
N ILE A 89 -9.38 -13.83 1.83
CA ILE A 89 -10.16 -14.00 0.60
C ILE A 89 -10.14 -15.49 0.26
N THR A 90 -11.31 -16.10 0.09
CA THR A 90 -11.44 -17.52 -0.26
C THR A 90 -12.18 -17.66 -1.57
N LEU A 91 -11.53 -18.19 -2.60
CA LEU A 91 -12.20 -18.71 -3.78
C LEU A 91 -12.77 -20.08 -3.44
N PHE A 92 -14.04 -20.32 -3.72
CA PHE A 92 -14.71 -21.56 -3.35
C PHE A 92 -15.62 -22.09 -4.45
N LYS A 93 -15.90 -23.37 -4.40
CA LYS A 93 -16.86 -24.08 -5.26
C LYS A 93 -18.15 -24.36 -4.49
N GLY A 94 -19.28 -23.87 -4.97
CA GLY A 94 -20.60 -24.04 -4.35
C GLY A 94 -21.51 -22.84 -4.55
N ASP A 95 -22.77 -22.99 -4.16
CA ASP A 95 -23.83 -21.94 -4.24
C ASP A 95 -23.76 -20.94 -3.10
N SER A 96 -22.99 -21.24 -2.07
CA SER A 96 -22.72 -20.32 -0.96
C SER A 96 -21.46 -20.74 -0.22
N TYR A 97 -20.84 -19.82 0.49
CA TYR A 97 -19.67 -20.12 1.31
C TYR A 97 -19.95 -21.15 2.41
N ALA A 98 -21.17 -21.13 2.96
CA ALA A 98 -21.58 -22.09 4.01
C ALA A 98 -21.71 -23.54 3.49
N ASN A 99 -22.09 -23.73 2.23
CA ASN A 99 -22.33 -25.05 1.61
C ASN A 99 -21.26 -25.40 0.56
N ARG A 100 -20.07 -24.84 0.70
CA ARG A 100 -18.99 -25.03 -0.27
C ARG A 100 -18.31 -26.39 -0.16
N ASP A 101 -17.69 -26.80 -1.23
CA ASP A 101 -16.81 -27.96 -1.28
C ASP A 101 -15.40 -27.54 -0.85
N HIS A 102 -15.05 -27.78 0.41
CA HIS A 102 -13.77 -27.39 1.02
C HIS A 102 -12.52 -27.92 0.29
N GLY A 103 -12.66 -28.98 -0.51
CA GLY A 103 -11.54 -29.52 -1.28
C GLY A 103 -11.09 -28.62 -2.43
N PHE A 104 -11.83 -27.56 -2.71
CA PHE A 104 -11.55 -26.60 -3.78
C PHE A 104 -11.29 -25.17 -3.26
N ASP A 105 -11.18 -25.02 -1.95
CA ASP A 105 -10.89 -23.70 -1.36
C ASP A 105 -9.47 -23.26 -1.74
N GLU A 106 -9.36 -22.06 -2.26
CA GLU A 106 -8.10 -21.37 -2.46
C GLU A 106 -8.12 -20.10 -1.58
N GLU A 107 -7.23 -20.05 -0.59
CA GLU A 107 -7.22 -19.02 0.43
C GLU A 107 -6.04 -18.07 0.27
N ILE A 108 -6.32 -16.77 0.37
CA ILE A 108 -5.35 -15.68 0.34
C ILE A 108 -5.50 -14.91 1.64
N ASN A 109 -4.48 -14.97 2.48
CA ASN A 109 -4.45 -14.22 3.72
C ASN A 109 -3.99 -12.79 3.47
N LEU A 110 -4.78 -11.84 3.92
CA LEU A 110 -4.46 -10.41 3.85
C LEU A 110 -3.74 -9.94 5.11
N ASP A 111 -3.05 -8.83 4.97
CA ASP A 111 -2.51 -8.10 6.12
C ASP A 111 -3.66 -7.71 7.08
N GLU A 112 -3.46 -7.87 8.40
CA GLU A 112 -4.46 -7.54 9.43
C GLU A 112 -4.90 -6.07 9.41
N GLU A 113 -4.05 -5.19 8.86
CA GLU A 113 -4.37 -3.77 8.69
C GLU A 113 -5.32 -3.50 7.51
N ILE A 114 -5.54 -4.48 6.62
CA ILE A 114 -6.44 -4.36 5.48
C ILE A 114 -7.84 -4.81 5.86
N THR A 115 -8.81 -3.98 5.56
CA THR A 115 -10.23 -4.27 5.74
C THR A 115 -10.97 -4.10 4.43
N ILE A 116 -11.79 -5.09 4.07
CA ILE A 116 -12.73 -5.02 2.95
C ILE A 116 -14.13 -4.82 3.51
N SER A 117 -14.79 -3.76 3.08
CA SER A 117 -16.17 -3.41 3.46
C SER A 117 -17.09 -3.38 2.24
N GLY A 118 -18.40 -3.52 2.48
CA GLY A 118 -19.38 -3.60 1.39
C GLY A 118 -19.34 -4.92 0.61
N PHE A 119 -18.56 -5.91 1.06
CA PHE A 119 -18.40 -7.20 0.42
C PHE A 119 -18.33 -8.31 1.47
N THR A 120 -19.10 -9.37 1.28
CA THR A 120 -19.01 -10.60 2.07
C THR A 120 -18.76 -11.79 1.15
N GLN A 121 -19.57 -11.94 0.11
CA GLN A 121 -19.37 -12.97 -0.91
C GLN A 121 -19.99 -12.55 -2.24
N ALA A 122 -19.44 -13.08 -3.32
CA ALA A 122 -20.05 -13.08 -4.65
C ALA A 122 -20.03 -14.51 -5.20
N VAL A 123 -21.16 -14.98 -5.74
CA VAL A 123 -21.27 -16.30 -6.35
C VAL A 123 -21.72 -16.14 -7.79
N PHE A 124 -21.00 -16.80 -8.70
CA PHE A 124 -21.27 -16.80 -10.13
C PHE A 124 -21.98 -18.07 -10.57
N THR A 125 -23.09 -17.91 -11.25
CA THR A 125 -23.96 -19.01 -11.69
C THR A 125 -23.46 -19.67 -12.97
N ILE A 126 -23.67 -20.96 -13.09
CA ILE A 126 -23.39 -21.71 -14.30
C ILE A 126 -24.65 -21.74 -15.20
N PRO A 127 -24.49 -21.77 -16.51
CA PRO A 127 -23.30 -21.53 -17.32
C PRO A 127 -23.09 -20.03 -17.66
N SER A 128 -23.88 -19.16 -17.07
CA SER A 128 -23.92 -17.74 -17.46
C SER A 128 -22.73 -16.92 -16.98
N GLY A 129 -22.06 -17.34 -15.90
CA GLY A 129 -21.02 -16.54 -15.24
C GLY A 129 -21.52 -15.22 -14.65
N ARG A 130 -22.85 -15.08 -14.49
CA ARG A 130 -23.43 -13.90 -13.86
C ARG A 130 -23.40 -14.03 -12.35
N PRO A 131 -23.12 -12.96 -11.63
CA PRO A 131 -23.22 -12.98 -10.18
C PRO A 131 -24.69 -13.14 -9.76
N GLN A 132 -24.92 -13.82 -8.64
CA GLN A 132 -26.27 -13.94 -8.08
C GLN A 132 -26.87 -12.59 -7.68
N ALA A 133 -26.02 -11.65 -7.30
CA ALA A 133 -26.40 -10.27 -7.00
C ALA A 133 -25.28 -9.31 -7.42
N ALA A 134 -25.68 -8.13 -7.89
CA ALA A 134 -24.75 -7.02 -8.08
C ALA A 134 -24.30 -6.49 -6.72
N ILE A 135 -23.04 -6.06 -6.61
CA ILE A 135 -22.47 -5.52 -5.39
C ILE A 135 -21.90 -4.14 -5.70
N SER A 136 -22.48 -3.12 -5.09
CA SER A 136 -22.02 -1.75 -5.21
C SER A 136 -21.14 -1.36 -4.01
N GLY A 137 -20.06 -0.64 -4.28
CA GLY A 137 -19.28 -0.03 -3.23
C GLY A 137 -18.43 -1.00 -2.40
N ILE A 138 -17.76 -1.95 -3.07
CA ILE A 138 -16.70 -2.74 -2.42
C ILE A 138 -15.54 -1.79 -2.14
N THR A 139 -15.19 -1.62 -0.88
CA THR A 139 -14.14 -0.69 -0.46
C THR A 139 -13.06 -1.45 0.30
N ILE A 140 -11.83 -1.33 -0.15
CA ILE A 140 -10.63 -1.84 0.52
C ILE A 140 -9.97 -0.65 1.21
N SER A 141 -9.64 -0.77 2.47
CA SER A 141 -8.98 0.29 3.23
C SER A 141 -7.90 -0.27 4.15
N ARG A 142 -6.89 0.57 4.40
CA ARG A 142 -5.85 0.31 5.39
C ARG A 142 -5.91 1.37 6.47
N ASN A 143 -6.19 0.97 7.73
CA ASN A 143 -6.28 1.86 8.89
C ASN A 143 -7.15 3.11 8.65
N SER A 144 -8.17 3.03 7.79
CA SER A 144 -9.07 4.13 7.40
C SER A 144 -8.38 5.36 6.77
N ALA A 145 -7.10 5.27 6.44
CA ALA A 145 -6.32 6.39 5.90
C ALA A 145 -6.26 6.36 4.37
N GLU A 146 -6.09 5.16 3.80
CA GLU A 146 -6.02 4.94 2.36
C GLU A 146 -7.16 4.00 1.97
N SER A 147 -7.83 4.27 0.85
CA SER A 147 -8.91 3.43 0.38
C SER A 147 -8.98 3.37 -1.14
N ALA A 148 -9.42 2.23 -1.64
CA ALA A 148 -9.77 2.03 -3.04
C ALA A 148 -11.13 1.34 -3.11
N SER A 149 -11.96 1.70 -4.09
CA SER A 149 -13.28 1.13 -4.26
C SER A 149 -13.50 0.66 -5.69
N PHE A 150 -14.41 -0.29 -5.84
CA PHE A 150 -14.92 -0.76 -7.12
C PHE A 150 -16.31 -1.39 -6.93
N SER A 151 -16.97 -1.76 -8.01
CA SER A 151 -18.27 -2.42 -7.97
C SER A 151 -18.31 -3.65 -8.89
N LEU A 152 -19.22 -4.57 -8.62
CA LEU A 152 -19.55 -5.73 -9.45
C LEU A 152 -20.99 -5.56 -9.94
N ASN A 153 -21.16 -5.32 -11.23
CA ASN A 153 -22.51 -5.15 -11.78
C ASN A 153 -23.22 -6.51 -12.01
N ALA A 154 -24.49 -6.46 -12.38
CA ALA A 154 -25.31 -7.65 -12.61
C ALA A 154 -24.83 -8.55 -13.77
N GLU A 155 -24.01 -8.02 -14.65
CA GLU A 155 -23.41 -8.78 -15.76
C GLU A 155 -22.08 -9.45 -15.36
N GLY A 156 -21.54 -9.13 -14.17
CA GLY A 156 -20.26 -9.60 -13.69
C GLY A 156 -19.07 -8.74 -14.14
N ALA A 157 -19.32 -7.52 -14.65
CA ALA A 157 -18.25 -6.60 -14.93
C ALA A 157 -17.82 -5.85 -13.65
N LEU A 158 -16.51 -5.60 -13.54
CA LEU A 158 -15.90 -4.87 -12.44
C LEU A 158 -15.66 -3.42 -12.89
N GLU A 159 -16.25 -2.47 -12.19
CA GLU A 159 -16.24 -1.03 -12.48
C GLU A 159 -15.49 -0.23 -11.42
#